data_db2eaf4c6b15d0156781d83db9710c59
#
_entry.id   db2eaf4c6b15d0156781d83db9710c59
#
_cell.length_a   1.000
_cell.length_b   1.000
_cell.length_c   1.000
_cell.angle_alpha   90.00
_cell.angle_beta   90.00
_cell.angle_gamma   90.00
#
_symmetry.space_group_name_H-M   'P 1'
#
loop_
_entity.id
_entity.type
_entity.pdbx_description
1 polymer ?
#
loop_
_entity_poly.entity_id
_entity_poly.type
_entity_poly.pdbx_seq_one_letter_code
_entity_poly.pdbx_strand_id
1 'polypeptide(L)'
;SVLNALDFITPETFQVVVSVNGIESVMLFQEAARKELLERNYKREGPLFEGDESIIWGNGRLKNDDESLSRLENKNWFLKGASSQEITLRAFSDLQYAYMVRGNNSAEMGQYIDPNALNNLANSQNLTFPQFHFAMQALGAEHGFVFHNRKYYFNVFDSSFEPVYYDGNVFSSINNLRLRTAISQPFARDIIRNAYGNLD
;
A
#
# COMPACT_ATOMS: atom_id res chain seq x y z
N SER A 1 -7.96 -2.46 13.85
CA SER A 1 -8.17 -1.26 13.02
C SER A 1 -9.33 -1.49 12.06
N VAL A 2 -9.92 -0.40 11.52
CA VAL A 2 -11.01 -0.50 10.52
C VAL A 2 -10.54 -1.26 9.29
N LEU A 3 -9.33 -0.97 8.80
CA LEU A 3 -8.77 -1.65 7.63
C LEU A 3 -8.60 -3.16 7.85
N ASN A 4 -8.21 -3.58 9.06
CA ASN A 4 -8.11 -4.99 9.39
C ASN A 4 -9.50 -5.67 9.40
N ALA A 5 -10.53 -4.98 9.89
CA ALA A 5 -11.91 -5.49 9.84
C ALA A 5 -12.48 -5.57 8.41
N LEU A 6 -11.83 -4.92 7.44
CA LEU A 6 -12.10 -5.01 6.01
C LEU A 6 -11.16 -5.97 5.27
N ASP A 7 -10.45 -6.84 6.00
CA ASP A 7 -9.51 -7.85 5.49
C ASP A 7 -8.29 -7.30 4.73
N PHE A 8 -7.93 -6.03 4.96
CA PHE A 8 -6.69 -5.47 4.42
C PHE A 8 -5.49 -5.84 5.29
N ILE A 9 -4.35 -6.04 4.67
CA ILE A 9 -3.09 -6.30 5.36
C ILE A 9 -2.66 -5.05 6.12
N THR A 10 -2.65 -5.14 7.45
CA THR A 10 -2.29 -4.02 8.32
C THR A 10 -1.26 -4.42 9.36
N PRO A 11 -0.24 -3.59 9.62
CA PRO A 11 0.69 -3.82 10.70
C PRO A 11 0.02 -3.65 12.07
N GLU A 12 0.48 -4.41 13.04
CA GLU A 12 0.14 -4.16 14.43
C GLU A 12 0.83 -2.88 14.90
N THR A 13 0.07 -2.03 15.60
CA THR A 13 0.56 -0.73 16.05
C THR A 13 0.02 -0.45 17.44
N PHE A 14 0.91 -0.18 18.39
CA PHE A 14 0.55 0.17 19.76
C PHE A 14 1.59 1.07 20.43
N GLN A 15 1.19 1.77 21.47
CA GLN A 15 2.08 2.63 22.23
C GLN A 15 2.86 1.80 23.27
N VAL A 16 4.14 2.12 23.41
CA VAL A 16 5.06 1.51 24.39
C VAL A 16 5.80 2.60 25.16
N VAL A 17 6.06 2.37 26.43
CA VAL A 17 6.99 3.20 27.20
C VAL A 17 8.39 2.64 26.99
N VAL A 18 9.28 3.47 26.46
CA VAL A 18 10.67 3.10 26.17
C VAL A 18 11.59 3.95 27.02
N SER A 19 12.56 3.33 27.68
CA SER A 19 13.63 4.04 28.40
C SER A 19 14.91 4.00 27.57
N VAL A 20 15.40 5.19 27.18
CA VAL A 20 16.68 5.33 26.48
C VAL A 20 17.59 6.19 27.33
N ASN A 21 18.71 5.64 27.76
CA ASN A 21 19.66 6.32 28.65
C ASN A 21 19.02 6.88 29.94
N GLY A 22 18.03 6.16 30.48
CA GLY A 22 17.30 6.55 31.69
C GLY A 22 16.21 7.61 31.49
N ILE A 23 15.96 8.04 30.26
CA ILE A 23 14.86 8.94 29.91
C ILE A 23 13.70 8.10 29.35
N GLU A 24 12.56 8.17 30.02
CA GLU A 24 11.34 7.48 29.58
C GLU A 24 10.56 8.35 28.56
N SER A 25 10.09 7.71 27.51
CA SER A 25 9.21 8.34 26.52
C SER A 25 8.19 7.35 26.00
N VAL A 26 7.02 7.86 25.63
CA VAL A 26 6.00 7.07 24.92
C VAL A 26 6.35 7.06 23.45
N MET A 27 6.54 5.87 22.91
CA MET A 27 6.84 5.67 21.49
C MET A 27 5.77 4.80 20.85
N LEU A 28 5.64 4.93 19.54
CA LEU A 28 4.78 4.06 18.74
C LEU A 28 5.59 2.84 18.31
N PHE A 29 5.13 1.65 18.71
CA PHE A 29 5.59 0.41 18.09
C PHE A 29 4.78 0.16 16.83
N GLN A 30 5.46 -0.15 15.75
CA GLN A 30 4.84 -0.57 14.50
C GLN A 30 5.53 -1.83 13.99
N GLU A 31 4.73 -2.83 13.69
CA GLU A 31 5.21 -4.09 13.11
C GLU A 31 5.86 -3.85 11.74
N ALA A 32 7.00 -4.46 11.51
CA ALA A 32 7.68 -4.39 10.21
C ALA A 32 6.96 -5.25 9.16
N ALA A 33 7.02 -4.81 7.90
CA ALA A 33 6.47 -5.55 6.78
C ALA A 33 7.34 -6.78 6.44
N ARG A 34 7.14 -7.85 7.20
CA ARG A 34 7.87 -9.12 7.11
C ARG A 34 6.91 -10.30 7.12
N LYS A 35 7.49 -11.50 7.20
CA LYS A 35 6.76 -12.77 7.27
C LYS A 35 5.68 -12.76 8.35
N GLU A 36 6.00 -12.27 9.54
CA GLU A 36 5.11 -12.24 10.70
C GLU A 36 3.84 -11.41 10.43
N LEU A 37 4.00 -10.26 9.74
CA LEU A 37 2.86 -9.45 9.30
C LEU A 37 1.92 -10.27 8.40
N LEU A 38 2.48 -11.00 7.44
CA LEU A 38 1.69 -11.80 6.51
C LEU A 38 0.94 -12.93 7.24
N GLU A 39 1.65 -13.68 8.09
CA GLU A 39 1.08 -14.78 8.88
C GLU A 39 -0.06 -14.31 9.78
N ARG A 40 0.11 -13.18 10.45
CA ARG A 40 -0.92 -12.59 11.30
C ARG A 40 -2.15 -12.13 10.53
N ASN A 41 -1.97 -11.70 9.29
CA ASN A 41 -3.09 -11.35 8.38
C ASN A 41 -3.56 -12.55 7.54
N TYR A 42 -3.26 -13.79 7.97
CA TYR A 42 -3.66 -15.04 7.31
C TYR A 42 -3.19 -15.14 5.85
N LYS A 43 -2.08 -14.47 5.53
CA LYS A 43 -1.44 -14.55 4.22
C LYS A 43 -0.24 -15.48 4.26
N ARG A 44 -0.02 -16.19 3.17
CA ARG A 44 1.18 -16.99 3.03
C ARG A 44 2.38 -16.09 2.75
N GLU A 45 3.56 -16.54 3.16
CA GLU A 45 4.79 -15.82 2.88
C GLU A 45 5.01 -15.67 1.37
N GLY A 46 5.33 -14.47 0.96
CA GLY A 46 5.58 -14.07 -0.42
C GLY A 46 6.38 -12.77 -0.48
N PRO A 47 6.74 -12.28 -1.67
CA PRO A 47 7.49 -11.04 -1.77
C PRO A 47 6.67 -9.83 -1.35
N LEU A 48 7.32 -8.95 -0.59
CA LEU A 48 6.82 -7.64 -0.18
C LEU A 48 7.63 -6.56 -0.88
N PHE A 49 6.94 -5.57 -1.39
CA PHE A 49 7.52 -4.43 -2.09
C PHE A 49 7.10 -3.13 -1.44
N GLU A 50 7.94 -2.11 -1.59
CA GLU A 50 7.64 -0.75 -1.14
C GLU A 50 8.12 0.27 -2.17
N GLY A 51 7.69 1.52 -2.06
CA GLY A 51 8.25 2.62 -2.83
C GLY A 51 9.71 2.88 -2.43
N ASP A 52 10.56 3.17 -3.40
CA ASP A 52 11.98 3.40 -3.14
C ASP A 52 12.24 4.82 -2.66
N GLU A 53 12.48 4.97 -1.36
CA GLU A 53 12.84 6.25 -0.73
C GLU A 53 14.30 6.66 -0.95
N SER A 54 15.16 5.76 -1.44
CA SER A 54 16.61 6.01 -1.50
C SER A 54 16.96 7.22 -2.34
N ILE A 55 16.16 7.49 -3.37
CA ILE A 55 16.31 8.65 -4.25
C ILE A 55 15.93 9.95 -3.54
N ILE A 56 14.91 9.92 -2.68
CA ILE A 56 14.40 11.09 -1.95
C ILE A 56 15.42 11.57 -0.92
N TRP A 57 15.99 10.63 -0.16
CA TRP A 57 16.89 10.95 0.95
C TRP A 57 18.37 11.01 0.54
N GLY A 58 18.76 10.32 -0.55
CA GLY A 58 20.17 10.17 -0.94
C GLY A 58 20.83 11.42 -1.52
N ASN A 59 20.09 12.31 -2.17
CA ASN A 59 20.65 13.44 -2.92
C ASN A 59 20.13 14.82 -2.52
N GLY A 60 19.24 14.93 -1.56
CA GLY A 60 18.71 16.20 -1.05
C GLY A 60 18.06 17.14 -2.09
N ARG A 61 17.81 16.64 -3.31
CA ARG A 61 17.40 17.47 -4.45
C ARG A 61 16.16 16.98 -5.19
N LEU A 62 15.64 15.80 -4.92
CA LEU A 62 14.45 15.35 -5.62
C LEU A 62 13.24 16.07 -5.06
N LYS A 63 12.73 16.97 -5.85
CA LYS A 63 11.51 17.72 -5.56
C LYS A 63 10.23 16.96 -5.89
N ASN A 64 10.34 15.82 -6.57
CA ASN A 64 9.20 15.08 -7.07
C ASN A 64 9.27 13.61 -6.64
N ASP A 65 8.32 13.19 -5.83
CA ASP A 65 8.01 11.77 -5.54
C ASP A 65 7.72 10.95 -6.82
N ASP A 66 7.53 11.64 -7.93
CA ASP A 66 7.10 11.07 -9.21
C ASP A 66 8.16 10.17 -9.87
N GLU A 67 9.41 10.26 -9.43
CA GLU A 67 10.52 9.47 -9.96
C GLU A 67 10.79 8.20 -9.13
N SER A 68 10.08 8.03 -8.01
CA SER A 68 10.23 6.86 -7.16
C SER A 68 9.68 5.61 -7.85
N LEU A 69 10.49 4.57 -7.92
CA LEU A 69 10.11 3.22 -8.33
C LEU A 69 9.87 2.34 -7.10
N SER A 70 9.47 1.09 -7.32
CA SER A 70 9.36 0.13 -6.22
C SER A 70 10.70 -0.55 -5.93
N ARG A 71 10.87 -1.04 -4.71
CA ARG A 71 11.96 -1.91 -4.30
C ARG A 71 11.45 -3.12 -3.52
N LEU A 72 12.24 -4.17 -3.47
CA LEU A 72 11.95 -5.34 -2.64
C LEU A 72 12.26 -5.04 -1.17
N GLU A 73 11.26 -5.21 -0.28
CA GLU A 73 11.42 -4.99 1.15
C GLU A 73 11.93 -6.24 1.89
N ASN A 74 11.32 -7.40 1.65
CA ASN A 74 11.67 -8.63 2.38
C ASN A 74 12.70 -9.50 1.66
N LYS A 75 13.94 -9.06 1.62
CA LYS A 75 15.05 -9.77 0.97
C LYS A 75 15.20 -11.23 1.42
N ASN A 76 14.80 -11.55 2.65
CA ASN A 76 14.87 -12.91 3.18
C ASN A 76 14.01 -13.90 2.37
N TRP A 77 12.88 -13.47 1.83
CA TRP A 77 12.08 -14.29 0.92
C TRP A 77 12.86 -14.60 -0.37
N PHE A 78 13.43 -13.59 -0.98
CA PHE A 78 14.24 -13.75 -2.21
C PHE A 78 15.39 -14.73 -2.03
N LEU A 79 16.03 -14.72 -0.87
CA LEU A 79 17.19 -15.56 -0.58
C LEU A 79 16.85 -17.03 -0.29
N LYS A 80 15.58 -17.41 -0.25
CA LYS A 80 15.15 -18.81 0.06
C LYS A 80 15.53 -19.81 -1.03
N GLY A 81 15.67 -19.38 -2.28
CA GLY A 81 16.05 -20.25 -3.39
C GLY A 81 15.55 -19.80 -4.75
N ALA A 82 15.79 -20.62 -5.76
CA ALA A 82 15.52 -20.26 -7.16
C ALA A 82 14.04 -19.92 -7.42
N SER A 83 13.12 -20.71 -6.87
CA SER A 83 11.69 -20.47 -7.08
C SER A 83 11.21 -19.14 -6.46
N SER A 84 11.68 -18.78 -5.27
CA SER A 84 11.35 -17.50 -4.66
C SER A 84 11.98 -16.32 -5.41
N GLN A 85 13.16 -16.52 -5.99
CA GLN A 85 13.81 -15.52 -6.84
C GLN A 85 13.01 -15.28 -8.13
N GLU A 86 12.62 -16.34 -8.82
CA GLU A 86 11.83 -16.27 -10.05
C GLU A 86 10.50 -15.55 -9.83
N ILE A 87 9.75 -15.95 -8.79
CA ILE A 87 8.48 -15.31 -8.40
C ILE A 87 8.70 -13.83 -8.09
N THR A 88 9.73 -13.52 -7.30
CA THR A 88 10.01 -12.14 -6.91
C THR A 88 10.37 -11.27 -8.12
N LEU A 89 11.22 -11.76 -9.02
CA LEU A 89 11.64 -10.99 -10.20
C LEU A 89 10.48 -10.75 -11.14
N ARG A 90 9.59 -11.73 -11.33
CA ARG A 90 8.38 -11.57 -12.12
C ARG A 90 7.48 -10.50 -11.51
N ALA A 91 7.12 -10.64 -10.24
CA ALA A 91 6.29 -9.68 -9.54
C ALA A 91 6.92 -8.27 -9.55
N PHE A 92 8.23 -8.18 -9.34
CA PHE A 92 8.96 -6.91 -9.39
C PHE A 92 8.87 -6.25 -10.76
N SER A 93 9.05 -7.02 -11.83
CA SER A 93 8.92 -6.51 -13.21
C SER A 93 7.52 -5.95 -13.47
N ASP A 94 6.49 -6.68 -13.07
CA ASP A 94 5.10 -6.26 -13.26
C ASP A 94 4.79 -4.97 -12.48
N LEU A 95 5.28 -4.88 -11.24
CA LEU A 95 5.09 -3.69 -10.42
C LEU A 95 5.85 -2.48 -10.98
N GLN A 96 7.10 -2.65 -11.42
CA GLN A 96 7.88 -1.59 -12.06
C GLN A 96 7.19 -1.08 -13.34
N TYR A 97 6.64 -1.98 -14.13
CA TYR A 97 5.85 -1.58 -15.30
C TYR A 97 4.67 -0.70 -14.92
N ALA A 98 3.91 -1.07 -13.87
CA ALA A 98 2.81 -0.26 -13.36
C ALA A 98 3.26 1.15 -12.91
N TYR A 99 4.43 1.23 -12.28
CA TYR A 99 5.03 2.51 -11.88
C TYR A 99 5.44 3.36 -13.09
N MET A 100 5.97 2.76 -14.15
CA MET A 100 6.41 3.48 -15.37
C MET A 100 5.23 3.96 -16.23
N VAL A 101 4.19 3.15 -16.40
CA VAL A 101 3.01 3.50 -17.20
C VAL A 101 2.26 4.71 -16.61
N ARG A 102 2.30 4.86 -15.31
CA ARG A 102 1.72 5.99 -14.60
C ARG A 102 2.25 7.34 -15.09
N GLY A 103 3.57 7.46 -15.31
CA GLY A 103 4.21 8.72 -15.71
C GLY A 103 3.67 9.33 -17.00
N ASN A 104 2.97 8.54 -17.82
CA ASN A 104 2.42 8.99 -19.09
C ASN A 104 0.99 9.54 -19.00
N ASN A 105 0.26 9.32 -17.91
CA ASN A 105 -1.18 9.59 -17.83
C ASN A 105 -1.59 10.69 -16.83
N SER A 106 -0.66 11.33 -16.13
CA SER A 106 -1.03 12.10 -14.94
C SER A 106 -0.54 13.54 -14.89
N ALA A 107 -1.02 14.40 -15.78
CA ALA A 107 -0.91 15.86 -15.54
C ALA A 107 -1.85 16.36 -14.42
N GLU A 108 -2.87 15.61 -14.04
CA GLU A 108 -3.88 16.02 -13.04
C GLU A 108 -3.98 15.12 -11.79
N MET A 109 -3.39 13.94 -11.77
CA MET A 109 -3.45 13.01 -10.64
C MET A 109 -2.06 12.55 -10.16
N GLY A 110 -1.11 13.45 -10.11
CA GLY A 110 0.32 13.26 -9.87
C GLY A 110 0.77 12.45 -8.66
N GLN A 111 -0.11 11.76 -7.96
CA GLN A 111 0.23 11.03 -6.74
C GLN A 111 -0.28 9.58 -6.70
N TYR A 112 -0.99 9.08 -7.70
CA TYR A 112 -1.63 7.77 -7.59
C TYR A 112 -1.23 6.84 -8.72
N ILE A 113 -0.69 5.65 -8.39
CA ILE A 113 -0.71 4.53 -9.33
C ILE A 113 -2.18 4.23 -9.59
N ASP A 114 -2.58 4.22 -10.85
CA ASP A 114 -3.93 3.81 -11.21
C ASP A 114 -4.20 2.41 -10.63
N PRO A 115 -5.17 2.28 -9.71
CA PRO A 115 -5.56 0.96 -9.21
C PRO A 115 -5.92 -0.01 -10.34
N ASN A 116 -6.41 0.49 -11.46
CA ASN A 116 -6.73 -0.31 -12.64
C ASN A 116 -5.46 -0.84 -13.33
N ALA A 117 -4.35 -0.10 -13.31
CA ALA A 117 -3.09 -0.63 -13.84
C ALA A 117 -2.60 -1.83 -13.02
N LEU A 118 -2.74 -1.79 -11.69
CA LEU A 118 -2.45 -2.93 -10.83
C LEU A 118 -3.52 -4.03 -10.93
N ASN A 119 -4.79 -3.68 -11.12
CA ASN A 119 -5.86 -4.65 -11.35
C ASN A 119 -5.72 -5.37 -12.69
N ASN A 120 -5.21 -4.71 -13.73
CA ASN A 120 -4.96 -5.35 -15.02
C ASN A 120 -3.83 -6.38 -14.94
N LEU A 121 -2.93 -6.25 -13.97
CA LEU A 121 -1.90 -7.25 -13.64
C LEU A 121 -2.45 -8.38 -12.76
N ALA A 122 -3.61 -8.18 -12.15
CA ALA A 122 -4.26 -9.12 -11.25
C ALA A 122 -5.71 -9.30 -11.65
N ASN A 123 -5.99 -10.18 -12.60
CA ASN A 123 -7.36 -10.62 -12.88
C ASN A 123 -8.44 -9.50 -12.71
N SER A 124 -8.99 -8.99 -13.79
CA SER A 124 -9.84 -7.79 -13.91
C SER A 124 -11.11 -7.74 -13.02
N GLN A 125 -11.29 -8.69 -12.11
CA GLN A 125 -12.39 -8.74 -11.14
C GLN A 125 -11.94 -8.45 -9.69
N ASN A 126 -10.64 -8.20 -9.46
CA ASN A 126 -10.15 -7.95 -8.10
C ASN A 126 -10.34 -6.48 -7.72
N LEU A 127 -11.36 -6.19 -6.92
CA LEU A 127 -11.66 -4.85 -6.41
C LEU A 127 -10.82 -4.44 -5.18
N THR A 128 -9.83 -5.22 -4.79
CA THR A 128 -9.05 -4.98 -3.55
C THR A 128 -8.39 -3.60 -3.54
N PHE A 129 -7.75 -3.19 -4.63
CA PHE A 129 -7.13 -1.85 -4.69
C PHE A 129 -8.15 -0.71 -4.67
N PRO A 130 -9.20 -0.71 -5.48
CA PRO A 130 -10.25 0.30 -5.41
C PRO A 130 -10.89 0.40 -4.02
N GLN A 131 -11.19 -0.73 -3.37
CA GLN A 131 -11.77 -0.77 -2.02
C GLN A 131 -10.79 -0.23 -0.97
N PHE A 132 -9.52 -0.62 -1.04
CA PHE A 132 -8.47 -0.10 -0.17
C PHE A 132 -8.32 1.42 -0.32
N HIS A 133 -8.25 1.89 -1.56
CA HIS A 133 -8.14 3.32 -1.86
C HIS A 133 -9.33 4.11 -1.31
N PHE A 134 -10.55 3.61 -1.49
CA PHE A 134 -11.74 4.22 -0.93
C PHE A 134 -11.70 4.27 0.61
N ALA A 135 -11.33 3.15 1.25
CA ALA A 135 -11.22 3.09 2.70
C ALA A 135 -10.17 4.07 3.25
N MET A 136 -9.01 4.15 2.60
CA MET A 136 -7.94 5.09 2.97
C MET A 136 -8.39 6.53 2.86
N GLN A 137 -9.09 6.91 1.78
CA GLN A 137 -9.64 8.26 1.63
C GLN A 137 -10.71 8.56 2.68
N ALA A 138 -11.62 7.62 2.94
CA ALA A 138 -12.66 7.77 3.95
C ALA A 138 -12.08 7.98 5.35
N LEU A 139 -10.93 7.38 5.64
CA LEU A 139 -10.21 7.53 6.90
C LEU A 139 -9.29 8.76 6.95
N GLY A 140 -9.15 9.52 5.86
CA GLY A 140 -8.20 10.62 5.76
C GLY A 140 -6.73 10.15 5.78
N ALA A 141 -6.49 8.91 5.37
CA ALA A 141 -5.18 8.25 5.37
C ALA A 141 -4.41 8.43 4.05
N GLU A 142 -4.63 9.54 3.36
CA GLU A 142 -4.11 9.80 2.01
C GLU A 142 -2.58 9.84 1.96
N HIS A 143 -1.91 10.10 3.09
CA HIS A 143 -0.45 10.07 3.17
C HIS A 143 0.13 8.70 2.80
N GLY A 144 -0.57 7.62 3.08
CA GLY A 144 -0.18 6.27 2.66
C GLY A 144 -0.21 6.03 1.15
N PHE A 145 -0.71 6.99 0.36
CA PHE A 145 -0.70 6.92 -1.12
C PHE A 145 0.52 7.59 -1.76
N VAL A 146 1.31 8.30 -0.99
CA VAL A 146 2.57 8.84 -1.49
C VAL A 146 3.46 7.69 -1.93
N PHE A 147 4.17 7.84 -3.06
CA PHE A 147 4.85 6.72 -3.73
C PHE A 147 5.80 5.94 -2.85
N HIS A 148 6.58 6.63 -2.04
CA HIS A 148 7.54 6.01 -1.14
C HIS A 148 6.88 5.30 0.06
N ASN A 149 5.63 5.62 0.40
CA ASN A 149 4.90 4.99 1.50
C ASN A 149 4.11 3.76 1.07
N ARG A 150 3.97 3.52 -0.23
CA ARG A 150 3.17 2.39 -0.71
C ARG A 150 3.88 1.09 -0.48
N LYS A 151 3.13 0.13 0.07
CA LYS A 151 3.59 -1.23 0.25
C LYS A 151 2.63 -2.21 -0.42
N TYR A 152 3.21 -3.26 -0.99
CA TYR A 152 2.49 -4.29 -1.72
C TYR A 152 2.97 -5.67 -1.30
N TYR A 153 2.01 -6.56 -1.10
CA TYR A 153 2.26 -7.99 -1.01
C TYR A 153 1.89 -8.64 -2.34
N PHE A 154 2.74 -9.54 -2.84
CA PHE A 154 2.40 -10.36 -3.99
C PHE A 154 1.96 -11.73 -3.53
N ASN A 155 0.68 -12.04 -3.76
CA ASN A 155 0.10 -13.34 -3.49
C ASN A 155 0.53 -14.33 -4.56
N VAL A 156 1.34 -15.30 -4.15
CA VAL A 156 1.94 -16.28 -5.06
C VAL A 156 0.91 -17.23 -5.68
N PHE A 157 -0.22 -17.48 -4.99
CA PHE A 157 -1.26 -18.38 -5.47
C PHE A 157 -2.08 -17.78 -6.60
N ASP A 158 -2.48 -16.53 -6.39
CA ASP A 158 -3.38 -15.84 -7.31
C ASP A 158 -2.57 -15.04 -8.35
N SER A 159 -1.24 -14.99 -8.19
CA SER A 159 -0.36 -14.11 -8.98
C SER A 159 -0.84 -12.66 -8.99
N SER A 160 -1.30 -12.18 -7.85
CA SER A 160 -1.92 -10.85 -7.70
C SER A 160 -1.24 -10.02 -6.63
N PHE A 161 -1.31 -8.70 -6.78
CA PHE A 161 -0.88 -7.77 -5.74
C PHE A 161 -2.01 -7.46 -4.78
N GLU A 162 -1.66 -7.35 -3.50
CA GLU A 162 -2.55 -6.87 -2.45
C GLU A 162 -1.90 -5.66 -1.76
N PRO A 163 -2.67 -4.59 -1.47
CA PRO A 163 -2.13 -3.43 -0.76
C PRO A 163 -1.85 -3.76 0.70
N VAL A 164 -0.76 -3.19 1.21
CA VAL A 164 -0.42 -3.24 2.63
C VAL A 164 -0.52 -1.83 3.20
N TYR A 165 -1.25 -1.67 4.30
CA TYR A 165 -1.36 -0.37 4.96
C TYR A 165 -0.03 0.04 5.58
N TYR A 166 0.38 1.26 5.28
CA TYR A 166 1.56 1.88 5.89
C TYR A 166 1.39 3.41 5.91
N ASP A 167 1.85 4.03 6.98
CA ASP A 167 1.99 5.48 7.18
C ASP A 167 0.86 6.37 6.62
N GLY A 168 -0.39 6.03 6.97
CA GLY A 168 -1.56 6.78 6.51
C GLY A 168 -1.72 8.16 7.17
N ASN A 169 -0.97 8.45 8.24
CA ASN A 169 -1.04 9.70 9.01
C ASN A 169 -2.47 10.11 9.41
N VAL A 170 -3.21 9.20 10.03
CA VAL A 170 -4.64 9.33 10.40
C VAL A 170 -4.89 10.32 11.56
N PHE A 171 -3.94 11.18 11.91
CA PHE A 171 -4.07 12.16 13.00
C PHE A 171 -4.99 13.35 12.70
N SER A 172 -5.52 13.46 11.50
CA SER A 172 -6.54 14.45 11.21
C SER A 172 -7.81 14.11 11.98
N SER A 173 -8.30 15.03 12.79
CA SER A 173 -9.48 14.85 13.62
C SER A 173 -10.63 14.25 12.80
N ILE A 174 -11.40 13.37 13.44
CA ILE A 174 -12.65 12.78 12.91
C ILE A 174 -13.58 13.82 12.26
N ASN A 175 -13.46 15.08 12.66
CA ASN A 175 -14.22 16.21 12.11
C ASN A 175 -13.88 16.54 10.65
N ASN A 176 -12.79 16.03 10.12
CA ASN A 176 -12.35 16.20 8.71
C ASN A 176 -12.62 14.96 7.86
N LEU A 177 -13.56 14.12 8.25
CA LEU A 177 -13.92 12.95 7.43
C LEU A 177 -14.35 13.43 6.04
N ARG A 178 -13.45 13.27 5.07
CA ARG A 178 -13.67 13.69 3.66
C ARG A 178 -14.50 12.64 2.90
N LEU A 179 -15.47 12.04 3.59
CA LEU A 179 -16.35 11.04 2.98
C LEU A 179 -17.03 11.58 1.71
N ARG A 180 -17.42 12.86 1.72
CA ARG A 180 -18.01 13.50 0.53
C ARG A 180 -17.05 13.56 -0.64
N THR A 181 -15.77 13.83 -0.38
CA THR A 181 -14.74 13.86 -1.43
C THR A 181 -14.45 12.44 -1.94
N ALA A 182 -14.37 11.45 -1.05
CA ALA A 182 -14.21 10.06 -1.43
C ALA A 182 -15.36 9.55 -2.31
N ILE A 183 -16.61 9.82 -1.93
CA ILE A 183 -17.81 9.42 -2.71
C ILE A 183 -17.92 10.16 -4.04
N SER A 184 -17.36 11.36 -4.16
CA SER A 184 -17.40 12.13 -5.42
C SER A 184 -16.42 11.60 -6.48
N GLN A 185 -15.46 10.76 -6.11
CA GLN A 185 -14.52 10.19 -7.06
C GLN A 185 -15.22 9.20 -8.00
N PRO A 186 -14.91 9.22 -9.31
CA PRO A 186 -15.55 8.34 -10.29
C PRO A 186 -15.49 6.86 -9.89
N PHE A 187 -14.33 6.39 -9.42
CA PHE A 187 -14.15 5.00 -9.01
C PHE A 187 -14.95 4.63 -7.74
N ALA A 188 -15.23 5.58 -6.84
CA ALA A 188 -16.01 5.32 -5.64
C ALA A 188 -17.45 4.91 -5.99
N ARG A 189 -18.03 5.52 -7.01
CA ARG A 189 -19.36 5.15 -7.51
C ARG A 189 -19.38 3.73 -8.04
N ASP A 190 -18.32 3.32 -8.75
CA ASP A 190 -18.21 1.97 -9.29
C ASP A 190 -18.00 0.95 -8.16
N ILE A 191 -17.22 1.27 -7.14
CA ILE A 191 -17.06 0.42 -5.94
C ILE A 191 -18.41 0.26 -5.23
N ILE A 192 -19.11 1.36 -4.96
CA ILE A 192 -20.41 1.34 -4.29
C ILE A 192 -21.41 0.54 -5.11
N ARG A 193 -21.47 0.77 -6.42
CA ARG A 193 -22.35 0.04 -7.34
C ARG A 193 -22.04 -1.45 -7.37
N ASN A 194 -20.76 -1.82 -7.41
CA ASN A 194 -20.35 -3.24 -7.46
C ASN A 194 -20.53 -3.95 -6.12
N ALA A 195 -20.33 -3.23 -4.98
CA ALA A 195 -20.48 -3.80 -3.64
C ALA A 195 -21.95 -3.97 -3.22
N TYR A 196 -22.82 -3.05 -3.62
CA TYR A 196 -24.22 -3.00 -3.15
C TYR A 196 -25.25 -3.27 -4.24
N GLY A 197 -24.81 -3.55 -5.47
CA GLY A 197 -25.71 -3.67 -6.61
C GLY A 197 -26.24 -2.29 -7.05
N ASN A 198 -27.09 -2.30 -8.07
CA ASN A 198 -27.83 -1.10 -8.45
C ASN A 198 -28.85 -0.84 -7.32
N LEU A 199 -28.52 0.11 -6.44
CA LEU A 199 -29.51 0.70 -5.55
C LEU A 199 -30.36 1.64 -6.41
N ASP A 200 -31.43 1.09 -6.98
CA ASP A 200 -32.53 1.83 -7.57
C ASP A 200 -33.39 2.48 -6.48
#